data_a355f62bd221d793e6faad8bdbb19a37
#
_entry.id   a355f62bd221d793e6faad8bdbb19a37
#
_cell.length_a   1.000
_cell.length_b   1.000
_cell.length_c   1.000
_cell.angle_alpha   90.00
_cell.angle_beta   90.00
_cell.angle_gamma   90.00
#
_symmetry.space_group_name_H-M   'P 1'
#
loop_
_entity.id
_entity.type
_entity.pdbx_description
1 polymer ?
#
loop_
_entity_poly.entity_id
_entity_poly.type
_entity_poly.pdbx_seq_one_letter_code
_entity_poly.pdbx_strand_id
1 'polypeptide(L)'
;MKTCDSRGTSYMNGNSYEDCKKIAEDINIKLKPVITDNDSMSWKQLSEEVNHDELVYKLVLKYLRRDGFDIGNSDNPQITVKSN
;
A
#
# COMPACT_ATOMS: atom_id res chain seq x y z
N MET A 1 2.67 6.96 -16.67
CA MET A 1 2.14 5.65 -16.26
C MET A 1 0.74 5.80 -15.70
N LYS A 2 -0.10 4.84 -15.98
CA LYS A 2 -1.44 4.89 -15.45
C LYS A 2 -1.49 4.42 -14.02
N THR A 3 -2.28 5.09 -13.22
CA THR A 3 -2.50 4.67 -11.85
C THR A 3 -3.65 3.66 -11.82
N CYS A 4 -3.77 2.95 -10.73
CA CYS A 4 -4.88 2.04 -10.53
C CYS A 4 -6.08 2.83 -10.04
N ASP A 5 -6.64 3.57 -10.93
CA ASP A 5 -7.75 4.45 -10.63
C ASP A 5 -9.04 3.64 -10.57
N SER A 6 -9.88 3.93 -9.61
CA SER A 6 -11.16 3.26 -9.48
C SER A 6 -12.16 3.69 -10.54
N ARG A 7 -11.88 4.74 -11.27
CA ARG A 7 -12.74 5.15 -12.37
C ARG A 7 -12.62 4.17 -13.52
N GLY A 8 -13.71 3.88 -14.15
CA GLY A 8 -13.79 2.78 -15.09
C GLY A 8 -12.89 2.86 -16.30
N THR A 9 -12.51 4.05 -16.69
CA THR A 9 -11.76 4.22 -17.94
C THR A 9 -10.40 3.53 -17.92
N SER A 10 -9.78 3.42 -16.75
CA SER A 10 -8.46 2.82 -16.68
C SER A 10 -8.49 1.33 -16.97
N TYR A 11 -9.63 0.70 -16.79
CA TYR A 11 -9.74 -0.74 -17.02
C TYR A 11 -9.55 -1.08 -18.48
N MET A 12 -9.96 -0.20 -19.36
CA MET A 12 -9.87 -0.44 -20.78
C MET A 12 -8.45 -0.43 -21.27
N ASN A 13 -7.54 0.02 -20.46
CA ASN A 13 -6.14 0.11 -20.80
C ASN A 13 -5.30 -0.89 -20.04
N GLY A 14 -5.92 -1.88 -19.45
CA GLY A 14 -5.22 -2.95 -18.77
C GLY A 14 -4.92 -2.71 -17.31
N ASN A 15 -5.32 -1.55 -16.76
CA ASN A 15 -5.15 -1.29 -15.34
C ASN A 15 -6.31 -1.87 -14.56
N SER A 16 -6.42 -3.17 -14.61
CA SER A 16 -7.46 -3.88 -13.91
C SER A 16 -7.13 -3.96 -12.42
N TYR A 17 -8.10 -4.45 -11.67
CA TYR A 17 -7.89 -4.69 -10.25
C TYR A 17 -6.72 -5.65 -10.03
N GLU A 18 -6.57 -6.64 -10.91
CA GLU A 18 -5.46 -7.58 -10.83
C GLU A 18 -4.11 -6.88 -10.98
N ASP A 19 -4.03 -5.93 -11.90
CA ASP A 19 -2.80 -5.16 -12.07
C ASP A 19 -2.51 -4.33 -10.82
N CYS A 20 -3.53 -3.75 -10.23
CA CYS A 20 -3.36 -2.98 -9.00
C CYS A 20 -2.86 -3.86 -7.86
N LYS A 21 -3.35 -5.09 -7.78
CA LYS A 21 -2.89 -6.03 -6.77
C LYS A 21 -1.41 -6.35 -6.95
N LYS A 22 -0.98 -6.54 -8.18
CA LYS A 22 0.43 -6.82 -8.45
C LYS A 22 1.32 -5.65 -8.04
N ILE A 23 0.90 -4.44 -8.40
CA ILE A 23 1.63 -3.25 -8.01
C ILE A 23 1.70 -3.15 -6.49
N ALA A 24 0.59 -3.39 -5.82
CA ALA A 24 0.55 -3.32 -4.37
C ALA A 24 1.44 -4.38 -3.73
N GLU A 25 1.49 -5.58 -4.30
CA GLU A 25 2.37 -6.62 -3.79
C GLU A 25 3.83 -6.24 -3.94
N ASP A 26 4.21 -5.71 -5.09
CA ASP A 26 5.58 -5.26 -5.31
C ASP A 26 5.98 -4.18 -4.31
N ILE A 27 5.08 -3.23 -4.10
CA ILE A 27 5.33 -2.17 -3.12
C ILE A 27 5.43 -2.75 -1.72
N ASN A 28 4.55 -3.68 -1.40
CA ASN A 28 4.57 -4.33 -0.09
C ASN A 28 5.92 -5.01 0.17
N ILE A 29 6.40 -5.76 -0.81
CA ILE A 29 7.69 -6.44 -0.68
C ILE A 29 8.82 -5.43 -0.49
N LYS A 30 8.77 -4.34 -1.24
CA LYS A 30 9.77 -3.30 -1.15
C LYS A 30 9.75 -2.59 0.20
N LEU A 31 8.57 -2.37 0.74
CA LEU A 31 8.41 -1.58 1.97
C LEU A 31 8.63 -2.39 3.24
N LYS A 32 8.45 -3.69 3.20
CA LYS A 32 8.60 -4.51 4.41
C LYS A 32 9.96 -4.28 5.09
N PRO A 33 11.09 -4.38 4.37
CA PRO A 33 12.37 -4.11 5.03
C PRO A 33 12.53 -2.66 5.48
N VAL A 34 11.95 -1.72 4.74
CA VAL A 34 12.04 -0.32 5.11
C VAL A 34 11.32 -0.08 6.43
N ILE A 35 10.13 -0.63 6.57
CA ILE A 35 9.37 -0.47 7.81
C ILE A 35 10.08 -1.17 8.96
N THR A 36 10.61 -2.35 8.71
CA THR A 36 11.32 -3.11 9.73
C THR A 36 12.55 -2.37 10.22
N ASP A 37 13.31 -1.78 9.30
CA ASP A 37 14.53 -1.05 9.67
C ASP A 37 14.23 0.20 10.48
N ASN A 38 13.11 0.85 10.21
CA ASN A 38 12.75 2.10 10.86
C ASN A 38 11.75 1.92 11.99
N ASP A 39 11.29 0.70 12.20
CA ASP A 39 10.28 0.34 13.19
C ASP A 39 8.89 0.91 12.88
N SER A 40 8.79 1.83 11.97
CA SER A 40 7.50 2.39 11.61
C SER A 40 7.57 3.14 10.29
N MET A 41 6.41 3.42 9.73
CA MET A 41 6.29 4.24 8.53
C MET A 41 5.01 5.05 8.65
N SER A 42 5.09 6.34 8.32
CA SER A 42 3.91 7.17 8.36
C SER A 42 3.03 6.93 7.14
N TRP A 43 1.74 7.22 7.30
CA TRP A 43 0.80 7.09 6.19
C TRP A 43 1.18 8.01 5.02
N LYS A 44 1.78 9.15 5.32
CA LYS A 44 2.21 10.09 4.30
C LYS A 44 3.29 9.49 3.42
N GLN A 45 4.27 8.86 4.05
CA GLN A 45 5.35 8.22 3.31
C GLN A 45 4.81 7.09 2.45
N LEU A 46 3.90 6.30 3.00
CA LEU A 46 3.28 5.23 2.23
C LEU A 46 2.49 5.79 1.04
N SER A 47 1.77 6.86 1.26
CA SER A 47 0.99 7.48 0.20
C SER A 47 1.88 7.91 -0.95
N GLU A 48 3.06 8.45 -0.64
CA GLU A 48 4.01 8.83 -1.68
C GLU A 48 4.55 7.62 -2.42
N GLU A 49 4.79 6.54 -1.72
CA GLU A 49 5.29 5.32 -2.35
C GLU A 49 4.30 4.73 -3.34
N VAL A 50 3.02 4.93 -3.11
CA VAL A 50 1.99 4.42 -4.01
C VAL A 50 1.51 5.50 -5.00
N ASN A 51 2.23 6.61 -5.10
CA ASN A 51 1.89 7.71 -6.00
C ASN A 51 0.50 8.27 -5.72
N HIS A 52 0.09 8.29 -4.47
CA HIS A 52 -1.21 8.79 -4.04
C HIS A 52 -2.38 8.04 -4.68
N ASP A 53 -2.15 6.83 -5.15
CA ASP A 53 -3.21 6.00 -5.70
C ASP A 53 -3.96 5.34 -4.54
N GLU A 54 -5.21 5.74 -4.37
CA GLU A 54 -6.00 5.31 -3.23
C GLU A 54 -6.23 3.80 -3.20
N LEU A 55 -6.49 3.21 -4.35
CA LEU A 55 -6.74 1.77 -4.41
C LEU A 55 -5.48 0.98 -4.04
N VAL A 56 -4.36 1.35 -4.62
CA VAL A 56 -3.09 0.68 -4.31
C VAL A 56 -2.74 0.89 -2.84
N TYR A 57 -2.98 2.09 -2.33
CA TYR A 57 -2.75 2.40 -0.92
C TYR A 57 -3.51 1.44 -0.01
N LYS A 58 -4.80 1.27 -0.26
CA LYS A 58 -5.63 0.36 0.54
C LYS A 58 -5.16 -1.08 0.43
N LEU A 59 -4.76 -1.49 -0.77
CA LEU A 59 -4.27 -2.85 -0.96
C LEU A 59 -2.96 -3.09 -0.21
N VAL A 60 -2.06 -2.11 -0.25
CA VAL A 60 -0.80 -2.24 0.48
C VAL A 60 -1.06 -2.35 1.98
N LEU A 61 -1.96 -1.53 2.51
CA LEU A 61 -2.33 -1.64 3.92
C LEU A 61 -2.87 -3.02 4.25
N LYS A 62 -3.72 -3.55 3.39
CA LYS A 62 -4.27 -4.88 3.60
C LYS A 62 -3.17 -5.95 3.63
N TYR A 63 -2.23 -5.85 2.70
CA TYR A 63 -1.14 -6.82 2.62
C TYR A 63 -0.19 -6.71 3.82
N LEU A 64 0.06 -5.49 4.28
CA LEU A 64 0.90 -5.30 5.45
C LEU A 64 0.25 -5.90 6.69
N ARG A 65 -1.05 -5.73 6.85
CA ARG A 65 -1.77 -6.37 7.96
C ARG A 65 -1.67 -7.89 7.86
N ARG A 66 -1.82 -8.42 6.67
CA ARG A 66 -1.70 -9.86 6.45
C ARG A 66 -0.34 -10.37 6.87
N ASP A 67 0.69 -9.55 6.64
CA ASP A 67 2.08 -9.94 6.97
C ASP A 67 2.44 -9.68 8.42
N GLY A 68 1.49 -9.17 9.22
CA GLY A 68 1.71 -9.02 10.65
C GLY A 68 2.10 -7.62 11.10
N PHE A 69 2.08 -6.65 10.21
CA PHE A 69 2.33 -5.27 10.61
C PHE A 69 1.09 -4.68 11.26
N ASP A 70 1.31 -3.76 12.18
CA ASP A 70 0.23 -3.10 12.90
C ASP A 70 -0.10 -1.79 12.21
N ILE A 71 -1.37 -1.57 11.95
CA ILE A 71 -1.85 -0.37 11.28
C ILE A 71 -2.95 0.24 12.13
N GLY A 72 -2.78 1.51 12.49
CA GLY A 72 -3.76 2.19 13.31
C GLY A 72 -5.10 2.35 12.61
N ASN A 73 -6.11 2.66 13.40
CA ASN A 73 -7.48 2.82 12.91
C ASN A 73 -7.88 4.28 12.70
N SER A 74 -6.92 5.16 12.59
CA SER A 74 -7.21 6.58 12.37
C SER A 74 -7.20 6.90 10.87
N ASP A 75 -7.63 8.10 10.54
CA ASP A 75 -7.54 8.58 9.17
C ASP A 75 -6.09 8.67 8.69
N ASN A 76 -5.18 8.83 9.63
CA ASN A 76 -3.75 8.95 9.34
C ASN A 76 -3.02 7.83 10.04
N PRO A 77 -3.15 6.59 9.56
CA PRO A 77 -2.57 5.46 10.27
C PRO A 77 -1.05 5.46 10.20
N GLN A 78 -0.44 5.00 11.25
CA GLN A 78 0.99 4.75 11.28
C GLN A 78 1.20 3.25 11.24
N ILE A 79 2.05 2.81 10.32
CA ILE A 79 2.36 1.40 10.17
C ILE A 79 3.57 1.09 11.05
N THR A 80 3.45 0.08 11.88
CA THR A 80 4.54 -0.31 12.77
C THR A 80 4.79 -1.80 12.68
N VAL A 81 5.99 -2.19 13.08
CA VAL A 81 6.31 -3.61 13.19
C VAL A 81 5.57 -4.14 14.40
N LYS A 82 4.78 -5.18 14.19
CA LYS A 82 4.05 -5.78 15.27
C LYS A 82 5.00 -6.53 16.18
N SER A 83 4.99 -6.18 17.44
CA SER A 83 5.82 -6.80 18.43
C SER A 83 5.02 -7.91 19.12
N ASN A 84 5.62 -9.05 19.26
CA ASN A 84 4.99 -10.16 19.98
C ASN A 84 5.48 -10.20 21.41
#